data_7ea9188b2c59165b2cde8f89b840c4f2
#
_entry.id   7ea9188b2c59165b2cde8f89b840c4f2
#
_cell.length_a   1.000
_cell.length_b   1.000
_cell.length_c   1.000
_cell.angle_alpha   90.00
_cell.angle_beta   90.00
_cell.angle_gamma   90.00
#
_symmetry.space_group_name_H-M   'P 1'
#
loop_
_entity.id
_entity.type
_entity.pdbx_description
1 polymer ?
#
loop_
_entity_poly.entity_id
_entity_poly.type
_entity_poly.pdbx_seq_one_letter_code
_entity_poly.pdbx_strand_id
1 'polypeptide(L)'
;MKPVVQLERTGCGIASVAALAGTNYRQAQRSANQLGIFADDRRLWSETQPVRTLLKRYRIRAGTEIPLVSWSALPDLALLAIKWHREGGRAFWHWVVFVREHDRSYVLDSKRALNTHVRTDFGRMRPKWSIRVEKIRSRR
;
A
#
# COMPACT_ATOMS: atom_id res chain seq x y z
N MET A 1 0.25 4.50 -13.21
CA MET A 1 0.06 3.20 -12.51
C MET A 1 -1.42 2.95 -12.34
N LYS A 2 -1.85 1.72 -12.50
CA LYS A 2 -3.28 1.36 -12.41
C LYS A 2 -3.68 0.99 -11.00
N PRO A 3 -4.85 1.43 -10.52
CA PRO A 3 -5.37 0.99 -9.23
C PRO A 3 -5.80 -0.48 -9.29
N VAL A 4 -5.74 -1.13 -8.14
CA VAL A 4 -6.29 -2.47 -7.93
C VAL A 4 -7.35 -2.36 -6.83
N VAL A 5 -8.55 -2.88 -7.09
CA VAL A 5 -9.64 -2.88 -6.12
C VAL A 5 -9.52 -4.13 -5.24
N GLN A 6 -9.56 -3.97 -3.92
CA GLN A 6 -9.54 -5.10 -3.01
C GLN A 6 -10.83 -5.91 -3.15
N LEU A 7 -10.70 -7.22 -3.22
CA LEU A 7 -11.85 -8.13 -3.31
C LEU A 7 -12.25 -8.67 -1.94
N GLU A 8 -11.41 -8.46 -0.93
CA GLU A 8 -11.67 -8.82 0.46
C GLU A 8 -11.76 -7.54 1.29
N ARG A 9 -12.63 -7.51 2.28
CA ARG A 9 -12.89 -6.32 3.10
C ARG A 9 -11.62 -5.73 3.72
N THR A 10 -10.69 -6.58 4.13
CA THR A 10 -9.45 -6.20 4.81
C THR A 10 -8.23 -6.39 3.92
N GLY A 11 -8.42 -6.38 2.61
CA GLY A 11 -7.39 -6.68 1.62
C GLY A 11 -6.58 -5.49 1.12
N CYS A 12 -6.60 -4.33 1.79
CA CYS A 12 -5.92 -3.14 1.30
C CYS A 12 -4.40 -3.33 1.13
N GLY A 13 -3.76 -4.09 2.02
CA GLY A 13 -2.32 -4.37 1.91
C GLY A 13 -2.00 -5.23 0.69
N ILE A 14 -2.81 -6.27 0.46
CA ILE A 14 -2.64 -7.15 -0.71
C ILE A 14 -2.90 -6.37 -2.01
N ALA A 15 -3.95 -5.56 -2.05
CA ALA A 15 -4.29 -4.75 -3.22
C ALA A 15 -3.21 -3.71 -3.53
N SER A 16 -2.64 -3.08 -2.50
CA SER A 16 -1.56 -2.11 -2.67
C SER A 16 -0.31 -2.76 -3.29
N VAL A 17 0.07 -3.94 -2.80
CA VAL A 17 1.19 -4.68 -3.38
C VAL A 17 0.87 -5.12 -4.82
N ALA A 18 -0.36 -5.54 -5.10
CA ALA A 18 -0.79 -5.88 -6.47
C ALA A 18 -0.61 -4.71 -7.43
N ALA A 19 -1.01 -3.51 -7.02
CA ALA A 19 -0.83 -2.30 -7.83
C ALA A 19 0.66 -2.02 -8.08
N LEU A 20 1.49 -2.09 -7.05
CA LEU A 20 2.93 -1.88 -7.16
C LEU A 20 3.61 -2.93 -8.05
N ALA A 21 3.16 -4.17 -7.98
CA ALA A 21 3.71 -5.28 -8.76
C ALA A 21 3.19 -5.30 -10.20
N GLY A 22 2.16 -4.52 -10.53
CA GLY A 22 1.54 -4.53 -11.86
C GLY A 22 0.74 -5.80 -12.13
N THR A 23 0.18 -6.40 -11.10
CA THR A 23 -0.65 -7.60 -11.21
C THR A 23 -2.06 -7.34 -10.69
N ASN A 24 -2.92 -8.36 -10.67
CA ASN A 24 -4.29 -8.23 -10.17
C ASN A 24 -4.41 -8.74 -8.73
N TYR A 25 -5.56 -8.46 -8.11
CA TYR A 25 -5.80 -8.84 -6.72
C TYR A 25 -5.67 -10.35 -6.48
N ARG A 26 -6.29 -11.16 -7.33
CA ARG A 26 -6.29 -12.62 -7.18
C ARG A 26 -4.88 -13.22 -7.23
N GLN A 27 -4.04 -12.70 -8.10
CA GLN A 27 -2.65 -13.15 -8.19
C GLN A 27 -1.87 -12.78 -6.93
N ALA A 28 -2.01 -11.55 -6.45
CA ALA A 28 -1.35 -11.12 -5.21
C ALA A 28 -1.90 -11.87 -3.99
N GLN A 29 -3.20 -12.16 -3.96
CA GLN A 29 -3.83 -12.97 -2.93
C GLN A 29 -3.22 -14.37 -2.87
N ARG A 30 -3.05 -15.03 -4.02
CA ARG A 30 -2.41 -16.35 -4.07
C ARG A 30 -0.97 -16.30 -3.56
N SER A 31 -0.20 -15.31 -3.99
CA SER A 31 1.18 -15.14 -3.53
C SER A 31 1.23 -14.92 -2.01
N ALA A 32 0.33 -14.08 -1.49
CA ALA A 32 0.23 -13.82 -0.05
C ALA A 32 -0.11 -15.10 0.71
N ASN A 33 -1.11 -15.84 0.26
CA ASN A 33 -1.56 -17.06 0.93
C ASN A 33 -0.45 -18.12 0.96
N GLN A 34 0.35 -18.22 -0.09
CA GLN A 34 1.52 -19.10 -0.12
C GLN A 34 2.56 -18.72 0.92
N LEU A 35 2.61 -17.46 1.31
CA LEU A 35 3.52 -16.95 2.34
C LEU A 35 2.90 -16.94 3.74
N GLY A 36 1.70 -17.49 3.89
CA GLY A 36 0.98 -17.48 5.16
C GLY A 36 0.35 -16.14 5.51
N ILE A 37 0.14 -15.28 4.51
CA ILE A 37 -0.45 -13.95 4.67
C ILE A 37 -1.89 -14.01 4.17
N PHE A 38 -2.85 -13.74 5.07
CA PHE A 38 -4.28 -13.81 4.77
C PHE A 38 -4.94 -12.47 5.08
N ALA A 39 -5.93 -12.07 4.26
CA ALA A 39 -6.57 -10.77 4.39
C ALA A 39 -7.28 -10.57 5.74
N ASP A 40 -7.76 -11.64 6.38
CA ASP A 40 -8.42 -11.56 7.69
C ASP A 40 -7.45 -11.52 8.88
N ASP A 41 -6.16 -11.61 8.66
CA ASP A 41 -5.16 -11.47 9.72
C ASP A 41 -4.94 -9.99 10.04
N ARG A 42 -5.29 -9.58 11.27
CA ARG A 42 -5.18 -8.17 11.71
C ARG A 42 -3.77 -7.58 11.56
N ARG A 43 -2.74 -8.40 11.60
CA ARG A 43 -1.37 -7.93 11.39
C ARG A 43 -1.18 -7.25 10.04
N LEU A 44 -2.00 -7.61 9.04
CA LEU A 44 -1.89 -7.05 7.69
C LEU A 44 -2.16 -5.54 7.65
N TRP A 45 -2.98 -5.02 8.56
CA TRP A 45 -3.25 -3.57 8.66
C TRP A 45 -2.90 -2.98 10.01
N SER A 46 -2.01 -3.65 10.75
CA SER A 46 -1.52 -3.22 12.07
C SER A 46 0.01 -3.34 12.20
N GLU A 47 0.66 -4.02 11.27
CA GLU A 47 2.11 -4.21 11.22
C GLU A 47 2.58 -4.03 9.79
N THR A 48 3.85 -3.67 9.59
CA THR A 48 4.39 -3.50 8.24
C THR A 48 4.99 -4.79 7.68
N GLN A 49 5.32 -5.75 8.54
CA GLN A 49 6.05 -6.95 8.12
C GLN A 49 5.32 -7.80 7.09
N PRO A 50 4.00 -8.08 7.21
CA PRO A 50 3.31 -8.88 6.18
C PRO A 50 3.39 -8.24 4.79
N VAL A 51 3.17 -6.94 4.69
CA VAL A 51 3.26 -6.22 3.42
C VAL A 51 4.69 -6.22 2.89
N ARG A 52 5.69 -6.04 3.78
CA ARG A 52 7.11 -6.11 3.39
C ARG A 52 7.48 -7.48 2.82
N THR A 53 7.01 -8.54 3.45
CA THR A 53 7.24 -9.91 2.98
C THR A 53 6.65 -10.13 1.59
N LEU A 54 5.42 -9.65 1.36
CA LEU A 54 4.78 -9.77 0.06
C LEU A 54 5.46 -8.91 -1.00
N LEU A 55 5.89 -7.70 -0.68
CA LEU A 55 6.68 -6.86 -1.58
C LEU A 55 7.95 -7.57 -2.02
N LYS A 56 8.65 -8.20 -1.10
CA LYS A 56 9.88 -8.94 -1.39
C LYS A 56 9.64 -10.09 -2.39
N ARG A 57 8.50 -10.76 -2.27
CA ARG A 57 8.09 -11.82 -3.21
C ARG A 57 8.01 -11.28 -4.65
N TYR A 58 7.64 -10.02 -4.83
CA TYR A 58 7.54 -9.36 -6.11
C TYR A 58 8.78 -8.54 -6.47
N ARG A 59 9.88 -8.71 -5.72
CA ARG A 59 11.15 -8.01 -5.93
C ARG A 59 10.98 -6.50 -5.84
N ILE A 60 10.23 -6.06 -4.86
CA ILE A 60 10.04 -4.65 -4.55
C ILE A 60 10.72 -4.37 -3.21
N ARG A 61 11.67 -3.45 -3.23
CA ARG A 61 12.40 -3.01 -2.03
C ARG A 61 11.56 -2.01 -1.27
N ALA A 62 11.49 -2.16 0.05
CA ALA A 62 10.80 -1.23 0.94
C ALA A 62 11.79 -0.61 1.92
N GLY A 63 11.72 0.70 2.07
CA GLY A 63 12.53 1.45 3.02
C GLY A 63 11.92 1.43 4.43
N THR A 64 12.47 2.25 5.32
CA THR A 64 11.95 2.40 6.69
C THR A 64 10.71 3.27 6.69
N GLU A 65 9.90 3.17 7.77
CA GLU A 65 8.81 4.11 8.01
C GLU A 65 9.37 5.50 8.28
N ILE A 66 8.82 6.49 7.60
CA ILE A 66 9.19 7.90 7.81
C ILE A 66 7.91 8.69 8.08
N PRO A 67 7.83 9.42 9.20
CA PRO A 67 6.69 10.28 9.47
C PRO A 67 6.43 11.24 8.32
N LEU A 68 5.18 11.50 8.00
CA LEU A 68 4.84 12.43 6.93
C LEU A 68 5.16 13.87 7.36
N VAL A 69 5.96 14.56 6.55
CA VAL A 69 6.25 15.98 6.73
C VAL A 69 5.35 16.80 5.79
N SER A 70 5.35 16.44 4.51
CA SER A 70 4.50 17.08 3.50
C SER A 70 4.34 16.13 2.31
N TRP A 71 3.31 16.36 1.51
CA TRP A 71 3.11 15.58 0.28
C TRP A 71 4.26 15.77 -0.71
N SER A 72 4.81 16.97 -0.79
CA SER A 72 5.93 17.26 -1.71
C SER A 72 7.22 16.57 -1.31
N ALA A 73 7.39 16.24 -0.03
CA ALA A 73 8.59 15.56 0.47
C ALA A 73 8.57 14.05 0.25
N LEU A 74 7.44 13.48 -0.20
CA LEU A 74 7.33 12.04 -0.45
C LEU A 74 8.22 11.63 -1.64
N PRO A 75 8.75 10.40 -1.60
CA PRO A 75 9.40 9.83 -2.79
C PRO A 75 8.36 9.61 -3.89
N ASP A 76 8.83 9.35 -5.13
CA ASP A 76 7.95 9.19 -6.27
C ASP A 76 7.03 7.99 -6.18
N LEU A 77 7.37 7.01 -5.36
CA LEU A 77 6.56 5.82 -5.12
C LEU A 77 6.67 5.44 -3.65
N ALA A 78 5.53 5.35 -2.98
CA ALA A 78 5.49 5.05 -1.55
C ALA A 78 4.20 4.35 -1.14
N LEU A 79 4.31 3.52 -0.11
CA LEU A 79 3.14 3.07 0.65
C LEU A 79 2.83 4.11 1.72
N LEU A 80 1.56 4.37 1.95
CA LEU A 80 1.09 5.30 2.97
C LEU A 80 0.14 4.60 3.93
N ALA A 81 0.21 5.01 5.20
CA ALA A 81 -0.79 4.62 6.20
C ALA A 81 -1.76 5.79 6.39
N ILE A 82 -2.98 5.63 5.93
CA ILE A 82 -4.05 6.60 6.18
C ILE A 82 -5.06 6.02 7.17
N LYS A 83 -5.97 6.84 7.69
CA LYS A 83 -6.96 6.42 8.70
C LYS A 83 -6.31 5.76 9.91
N TRP A 84 -5.13 6.20 10.27
CA TRP A 84 -4.40 5.66 11.41
C TRP A 84 -5.17 5.95 12.70
N HIS A 85 -5.36 4.90 13.51
CA HIS A 85 -6.05 5.01 14.79
C HIS A 85 -5.58 3.90 15.72
N ARG A 86 -5.87 4.06 17.01
CA ARG A 86 -5.58 3.04 18.02
C ARG A 86 -6.86 2.44 18.58
N GLU A 87 -6.83 1.13 18.75
CA GLU A 87 -7.87 0.37 19.44
C GLU A 87 -7.20 -0.63 20.39
N GLY A 88 -7.54 -0.60 21.66
CA GLY A 88 -6.96 -1.52 22.65
C GLY A 88 -5.44 -1.45 22.74
N GLY A 89 -4.86 -0.26 22.56
CA GLY A 89 -3.41 -0.07 22.61
C GLY A 89 -2.66 -0.48 21.34
N ARG A 90 -3.36 -0.91 20.32
CA ARG A 90 -2.78 -1.35 19.06
C ARG A 90 -3.13 -0.37 17.94
N ALA A 91 -2.16 -0.03 17.09
CA ALA A 91 -2.39 0.85 15.95
C ALA A 91 -2.92 0.07 14.76
N PHE A 92 -3.84 0.70 14.03
CA PHE A 92 -4.40 0.19 12.78
C PHE A 92 -4.43 1.29 11.74
N TRP A 93 -4.37 0.93 10.45
CA TRP A 93 -4.43 1.88 9.35
C TRP A 93 -4.96 1.25 8.08
N HIS A 94 -5.20 2.08 7.06
CA HIS A 94 -5.55 1.65 5.72
C HIS A 94 -4.36 1.90 4.81
N TRP A 95 -3.93 0.87 4.09
CA TRP A 95 -2.83 0.96 3.13
C TRP A 95 -3.30 1.60 1.83
N VAL A 96 -2.54 2.57 1.34
CA VAL A 96 -2.70 3.15 -0.01
C VAL A 96 -1.33 3.34 -0.64
N VAL A 97 -1.30 3.60 -1.95
CA VAL A 97 -0.08 3.79 -2.71
C VAL A 97 -0.03 5.23 -3.21
N PHE A 98 1.05 5.94 -2.91
CA PHE A 98 1.35 7.25 -3.48
C PHE A 98 2.20 7.09 -4.72
N VAL A 99 1.82 7.79 -5.80
CA VAL A 99 2.54 7.79 -7.08
C VAL A 99 2.76 9.22 -7.53
N ARG A 100 4.01 9.52 -7.90
CA ARG A 100 4.34 10.74 -8.64
C ARG A 100 5.02 10.31 -9.92
N GLU A 101 4.38 10.61 -11.04
CA GLU A 101 4.93 10.31 -12.37
C GLU A 101 4.62 11.48 -13.31
N HIS A 102 5.63 11.88 -14.06
CA HIS A 102 5.59 13.10 -14.84
C HIS A 102 5.28 14.30 -13.92
N ASP A 103 4.31 15.12 -14.24
CA ASP A 103 3.89 16.26 -13.40
C ASP A 103 2.66 15.93 -12.55
N ARG A 104 2.31 14.66 -12.42
CA ARG A 104 1.12 14.23 -11.71
C ARG A 104 1.46 13.49 -10.43
N SER A 105 0.72 13.82 -9.36
CA SER A 105 0.73 13.08 -8.11
C SER A 105 -0.67 12.59 -7.80
N TYR A 106 -0.78 11.36 -7.38
CA TYR A 106 -2.07 10.76 -7.01
C TYR A 106 -1.87 9.61 -6.03
N VAL A 107 -2.97 9.18 -5.43
CA VAL A 107 -2.98 8.04 -4.51
C VAL A 107 -3.90 6.97 -5.08
N LEU A 108 -3.42 5.73 -5.10
CA LEU A 108 -4.23 4.57 -5.44
C LEU A 108 -4.84 4.00 -4.17
N ASP A 109 -6.16 4.01 -4.08
CA ASP A 109 -6.91 3.52 -2.94
C ASP A 109 -7.80 2.36 -3.38
N SER A 110 -7.59 1.21 -2.77
CA SER A 110 -8.23 -0.05 -3.16
C SER A 110 -9.64 -0.25 -2.60
N LYS A 111 -10.12 0.63 -1.75
CA LYS A 111 -11.41 0.47 -1.06
C LYS A 111 -12.57 0.40 -2.05
N ARG A 112 -13.33 -0.71 -2.03
CA ARG A 112 -14.39 -0.98 -3.03
C ARG A 112 -15.48 0.08 -3.08
N ALA A 113 -15.84 0.65 -1.93
CA ALA A 113 -16.95 1.61 -1.83
C ALA A 113 -16.65 2.97 -2.46
N LEU A 114 -15.40 3.24 -2.84
CA LEU A 114 -15.02 4.52 -3.43
C LEU A 114 -15.52 4.64 -4.87
N ASN A 115 -15.97 5.85 -5.24
CA ASN A 115 -16.37 6.16 -6.62
C ASN A 115 -15.17 6.23 -7.56
N THR A 116 -14.00 6.60 -7.04
CA THR A 116 -12.75 6.59 -7.77
C THR A 116 -11.64 5.99 -6.91
N HIS A 117 -10.80 5.18 -7.53
CA HIS A 117 -9.65 4.56 -6.88
C HIS A 117 -8.35 5.32 -7.13
N VAL A 118 -8.41 6.39 -7.91
CA VAL A 118 -7.29 7.33 -8.11
C VAL A 118 -7.70 8.62 -7.41
N ARG A 119 -7.06 8.89 -6.27
CA ARG A 119 -7.44 10.00 -5.39
C ARG A 119 -6.47 11.16 -5.50
N THR A 120 -7.00 12.36 -5.52
CA THR A 120 -6.23 13.60 -5.49
C THR A 120 -6.70 14.55 -4.37
N ASP A 121 -7.57 14.07 -3.50
CA ASP A 121 -8.07 14.82 -2.35
C ASP A 121 -7.10 14.74 -1.16
N PHE A 122 -5.87 15.23 -1.37
CA PHE A 122 -4.75 15.07 -0.44
C PHE A 122 -5.05 15.59 0.97
N GLY A 123 -5.78 16.68 1.10
CA GLY A 123 -6.11 17.25 2.39
C GLY A 123 -7.00 16.39 3.27
N ARG A 124 -7.67 15.40 2.70
CA ARG A 124 -8.57 14.49 3.43
C ARG A 124 -7.90 13.20 3.89
N MET A 125 -6.76 12.84 3.31
CA MET A 125 -6.17 11.52 3.57
C MET A 125 -5.29 11.48 4.82
N ARG A 126 -4.57 12.52 5.13
CA ARG A 126 -3.75 12.69 6.34
C ARG A 126 -2.89 11.47 6.68
N PRO A 127 -1.93 11.09 5.81
CA PRO A 127 -1.09 9.94 6.10
C PRO A 127 -0.29 10.13 7.38
N LYS A 128 -0.17 9.05 8.17
CA LYS A 128 0.63 9.07 9.41
C LYS A 128 2.12 8.96 9.10
N TRP A 129 2.46 8.06 8.16
CA TRP A 129 3.83 7.82 7.73
C TRP A 129 3.85 7.24 6.33
N SER A 130 5.06 7.18 5.76
CA SER A 130 5.30 6.61 4.43
C SER A 130 6.42 5.58 4.47
N ILE A 131 6.38 4.66 3.52
CA ILE A 131 7.46 3.71 3.23
C ILE A 131 7.80 3.86 1.76
N ARG A 132 9.03 4.30 1.46
CA ARG A 132 9.53 4.32 0.08
C ARG A 132 9.54 2.91 -0.48
N VAL A 133 9.06 2.74 -1.71
CA VAL A 133 9.15 1.46 -2.41
C VAL A 133 9.84 1.64 -3.76
N GLU A 134 10.55 0.59 -4.18
CA GLU A 134 11.36 0.65 -5.37
C GLU A 134 11.42 -0.74 -6.00
N LYS A 135 11.10 -0.82 -7.29
CA LYS A 135 11.19 -2.09 -8.02
C LYS A 135 12.64 -2.42 -8.31
N ILE A 136 13.05 -3.66 -7.98
CA ILE A 136 14.39 -4.14 -8.29
C ILE A 136 14.39 -4.62 -9.73
N ARG A 137 15.20 -3.98 -10.56
CA ARG A 137 15.34 -4.39 -11.97
C ARG A 137 16.13 -5.69 -12.07
N SER A 138 15.63 -6.61 -12.89
CA SER A 138 16.38 -7.81 -13.21
C SER A 138 17.61 -7.45 -14.03
N ARG A 139 18.75 -8.00 -13.65
CA ARG A 139 19.93 -7.94 -14.52
C ARG A 139 19.78 -8.99 -15.62
N ARG A 140 20.14 -8.59 -16.81
CA ARG A 140 20.30 -9.54 -17.91
C ARG A 140 21.76 -9.88 -18.07
#